data_7798e58a566609c91bb6c12beb032941
#
_entry.id   7798e58a566609c91bb6c12beb032941
#
_cell.length_a   1.000
_cell.length_b   1.000
_cell.length_c   1.000
_cell.angle_alpha   90.00
_cell.angle_beta   90.00
_cell.angle_gamma   90.00
#
_symmetry.space_group_name_H-M   'P 1'
#
loop_
_entity.id
_entity.type
_entity.pdbx_description
1 polymer ?
#
loop_
_entity_poly.entity_id
_entity_poly.type
_entity_poly.pdbx_seq_one_letter_code
_entity_poly.pdbx_strand_id
1 'polypeptide(L)'
;MTALFGIEEVADKTAPVVNSTDCVGHITLQASLDCGLCPGTPVFGGFFDVVASAVSSGIDRADTLSAVAGTWSIATSVTDSIIASDFPYIWGKYCIPGKYFVHEGSPTSASNLSWFVKQFFPDDDRCYDHFESWIAQDTDSNLIFLPYLFGSNLAMDLPGALVGLAGHHTKKDIIAAIYRGIVFSHLVHQDRI
;
A
#
# COMPACT_ATOMS: atom_id res chain seq x y z
N MET A 1 -10.89 1.27 -23.10
CA MET A 1 -9.50 1.11 -22.58
C MET A 1 -8.52 0.74 -23.69
N THR A 2 -8.76 -0.31 -24.49
CA THR A 2 -7.86 -0.71 -25.59
C THR A 2 -7.57 0.42 -26.58
N ALA A 3 -8.59 1.21 -26.97
CA ALA A 3 -8.42 2.39 -27.84
C ALA A 3 -7.51 3.46 -27.22
N LEU A 4 -7.53 3.65 -25.89
CA LEU A 4 -6.70 4.63 -25.22
C LEU A 4 -5.20 4.27 -25.31
N PHE A 5 -4.89 2.98 -25.39
CA PHE A 5 -3.53 2.47 -25.48
C PHE A 5 -3.12 2.07 -26.93
N GLY A 6 -4.00 2.27 -27.93
CA GLY A 6 -3.73 1.93 -29.32
C GLY A 6 -3.52 0.43 -29.56
N ILE A 7 -4.25 -0.40 -28.82
CA ILE A 7 -4.17 -1.88 -28.86
C ILE A 7 -5.57 -2.51 -29.08
N GLU A 8 -6.38 -1.91 -29.95
CA GLU A 8 -7.74 -2.36 -30.26
C GLU A 8 -7.80 -3.81 -30.73
N GLU A 9 -6.77 -4.27 -31.42
CA GLU A 9 -6.67 -5.62 -31.97
C GLU A 9 -6.63 -6.72 -30.90
N VAL A 10 -6.40 -6.36 -29.62
CA VAL A 10 -6.45 -7.34 -28.52
C VAL A 10 -7.79 -7.37 -27.80
N ALA A 11 -8.73 -6.50 -28.16
CA ALA A 11 -10.03 -6.41 -27.49
C ALA A 11 -10.80 -7.74 -27.52
N ASP A 12 -10.76 -8.41 -28.68
CA ASP A 12 -11.43 -9.70 -28.89
C ASP A 12 -10.71 -10.89 -28.22
N LYS A 13 -9.49 -10.66 -27.72
CA LYS A 13 -8.70 -11.68 -27.04
C LYS A 13 -8.81 -11.61 -25.51
N THR A 14 -9.45 -10.56 -25.00
CA THR A 14 -9.65 -10.39 -23.56
C THR A 14 -10.90 -11.14 -23.10
N ALA A 15 -10.85 -11.74 -21.91
CA ALA A 15 -12.04 -12.31 -21.30
C ALA A 15 -13.06 -11.20 -20.97
N PRO A 16 -14.36 -11.53 -20.95
CA PRO A 16 -15.39 -10.58 -20.50
C PRO A 16 -15.11 -10.06 -19.10
N VAL A 17 -15.30 -8.76 -18.90
CA VAL A 17 -15.18 -8.15 -17.58
C VAL A 17 -16.45 -8.44 -16.78
N VAL A 18 -16.29 -9.04 -15.61
CA VAL A 18 -17.39 -9.41 -14.70
C VAL A 18 -17.22 -8.69 -13.36
N ASN A 19 -18.26 -8.68 -12.52
CA ASN A 19 -18.09 -8.21 -11.15
C ASN A 19 -17.40 -9.30 -10.31
N SER A 20 -16.73 -8.88 -9.26
CA SER A 20 -15.98 -9.77 -8.36
C SER A 20 -16.82 -10.90 -7.77
N THR A 21 -18.11 -10.63 -7.54
CA THR A 21 -19.07 -11.56 -6.93
C THR A 21 -19.90 -12.35 -7.93
N ASP A 22 -19.70 -12.14 -9.23
CA ASP A 22 -20.41 -12.91 -10.27
C ASP A 22 -19.86 -14.34 -10.33
N CYS A 23 -20.74 -15.32 -10.34
CA CYS A 23 -20.36 -16.69 -10.60
C CYS A 23 -20.05 -16.85 -12.10
N VAL A 24 -18.78 -17.10 -12.41
CA VAL A 24 -18.28 -17.22 -13.79
C VAL A 24 -18.21 -18.65 -14.29
N GLY A 25 -18.48 -19.63 -13.43
CA GLY A 25 -18.45 -21.04 -13.77
C GLY A 25 -18.43 -21.94 -12.54
N HIS A 26 -18.15 -23.21 -12.79
CA HIS A 26 -18.05 -24.23 -11.74
C HIS A 26 -16.85 -25.13 -12.00
N ILE A 27 -16.29 -25.70 -10.95
CA ILE A 27 -15.19 -26.66 -11.04
C ILE A 27 -15.65 -27.86 -11.87
N THR A 28 -14.94 -28.12 -12.96
CA THR A 28 -15.15 -29.29 -13.81
C THR A 28 -14.60 -30.57 -13.17
N LEU A 29 -14.99 -31.75 -13.67
CA LEU A 29 -14.40 -33.02 -13.24
C LEU A 29 -12.87 -33.01 -13.43
N GLN A 30 -12.38 -32.49 -14.55
CA GLN A 30 -10.94 -32.42 -14.80
C GLN A 30 -10.23 -31.52 -13.81
N ALA A 31 -10.74 -30.31 -13.58
CA ALA A 31 -10.16 -29.38 -12.60
C ALA A 31 -10.20 -29.96 -11.17
N SER A 32 -11.26 -30.71 -10.83
CA SER A 32 -11.36 -31.40 -9.55
C SER A 32 -10.21 -32.40 -9.32
N LEU A 33 -9.84 -33.15 -10.35
CA LEU A 33 -8.71 -34.09 -10.28
C LEU A 33 -7.37 -33.37 -10.07
N ASP A 34 -7.21 -32.16 -10.65
CA ASP A 34 -5.99 -31.41 -10.60
C ASP A 34 -5.82 -30.62 -9.27
N CYS A 35 -6.92 -30.10 -8.70
CA CYS A 35 -6.88 -29.21 -7.54
C CYS A 35 -7.52 -29.78 -6.24
N GLY A 36 -8.18 -30.93 -6.33
CA GLY A 36 -8.82 -31.60 -5.15
C GLY A 36 -10.12 -30.96 -4.68
N LEU A 37 -10.65 -29.92 -5.35
CA LEU A 37 -11.95 -29.34 -5.03
C LEU A 37 -13.09 -30.18 -5.58
N CYS A 38 -14.27 -30.17 -4.93
CA CYS A 38 -15.44 -30.90 -5.41
C CYS A 38 -15.89 -30.38 -6.78
N PRO A 39 -16.26 -31.29 -7.73
CA PRO A 39 -16.90 -30.89 -8.96
C PRO A 39 -18.19 -30.10 -8.67
N GLY A 40 -18.47 -29.07 -9.46
CA GLY A 40 -19.63 -28.22 -9.26
C GLY A 40 -19.45 -27.10 -8.24
N THR A 41 -18.29 -26.99 -7.56
CA THR A 41 -17.97 -25.84 -6.69
C THR A 41 -18.01 -24.56 -7.54
N PRO A 42 -18.77 -23.51 -7.12
CA PRO A 42 -18.86 -22.27 -7.88
C PRO A 42 -17.53 -21.50 -7.89
N VAL A 43 -17.21 -20.91 -9.04
CA VAL A 43 -16.03 -20.05 -9.26
C VAL A 43 -16.53 -18.63 -9.51
N PHE A 44 -15.96 -17.68 -8.79
CA PHE A 44 -16.33 -16.27 -8.87
C PHE A 44 -15.25 -15.43 -9.55
N GLY A 45 -15.60 -14.19 -9.94
CA GLY A 45 -14.69 -13.27 -10.64
C GLY A 45 -13.43 -12.91 -9.87
N GLY A 46 -13.49 -12.96 -8.53
CA GLY A 46 -12.35 -12.70 -7.66
C GLY A 46 -12.12 -11.22 -7.39
N PHE A 47 -11.20 -10.94 -6.44
CA PHE A 47 -10.84 -9.59 -6.04
C PHE A 47 -9.39 -9.30 -6.38
N PHE A 48 -9.10 -8.03 -6.65
CA PHE A 48 -7.76 -7.51 -6.52
C PHE A 48 -7.29 -7.67 -5.06
N ASP A 49 -6.06 -8.07 -4.81
CA ASP A 49 -5.54 -8.42 -3.47
C ASP A 49 -5.69 -7.28 -2.44
N VAL A 50 -5.48 -6.03 -2.87
CA VAL A 50 -5.71 -4.84 -2.02
C VAL A 50 -7.17 -4.70 -1.62
N VAL A 51 -8.11 -4.99 -2.53
CA VAL A 51 -9.55 -5.01 -2.25
C VAL A 51 -9.88 -6.13 -1.27
N ALA A 52 -9.32 -7.33 -1.46
CA ALA A 52 -9.49 -8.44 -0.55
C ALA A 52 -8.98 -8.10 0.87
N SER A 53 -7.84 -7.43 0.98
CA SER A 53 -7.28 -6.93 2.24
C SER A 53 -8.21 -5.92 2.91
N ALA A 54 -8.75 -4.95 2.16
CA ALA A 54 -9.70 -3.98 2.67
C ALA A 54 -10.98 -4.64 3.20
N VAL A 55 -11.54 -5.60 2.44
CA VAL A 55 -12.72 -6.39 2.85
C VAL A 55 -12.44 -7.15 4.15
N SER A 56 -11.30 -7.84 4.24
CA SER A 56 -10.93 -8.60 5.45
C SER A 56 -10.69 -7.72 6.66
N SER A 57 -10.34 -6.44 6.45
CA SER A 57 -10.21 -5.42 7.48
C SER A 57 -11.56 -4.77 7.86
N GLY A 58 -12.67 -5.20 7.25
CA GLY A 58 -14.01 -4.70 7.57
C GLY A 58 -14.33 -3.35 6.94
N ILE A 59 -13.64 -2.95 5.86
CA ILE A 59 -13.91 -1.69 5.17
C ILE A 59 -15.16 -1.86 4.30
N ASP A 60 -16.29 -1.29 4.73
CA ASP A 60 -17.59 -1.39 4.05
C ASP A 60 -18.26 -0.03 3.78
N ARG A 61 -17.69 1.07 4.30
CA ARG A 61 -18.25 2.43 4.24
C ARG A 61 -17.16 3.50 4.14
N ALA A 62 -17.58 4.68 3.67
CA ALA A 62 -16.70 5.79 3.31
C ALA A 62 -15.98 6.47 4.50
N ASP A 63 -16.41 6.22 5.74
CA ASP A 63 -15.78 6.77 6.94
C ASP A 63 -14.71 5.85 7.55
N THR A 64 -14.36 4.80 6.84
CA THR A 64 -13.35 3.82 7.27
C THR A 64 -12.18 3.76 6.30
N LEU A 65 -11.01 3.54 6.86
CA LEU A 65 -9.73 3.50 6.15
C LEU A 65 -8.94 2.27 6.59
N SER A 66 -8.37 1.55 5.62
CA SER A 66 -7.31 0.57 5.87
C SER A 66 -5.96 1.22 5.60
N ALA A 67 -5.09 1.23 6.61
CA ALA A 67 -3.71 1.70 6.49
C ALA A 67 -2.75 0.54 6.68
N VAL A 68 -1.89 0.29 5.71
CA VAL A 68 -0.85 -0.73 5.76
C VAL A 68 0.52 -0.07 5.80
N ALA A 69 1.23 -0.26 6.91
CA ALA A 69 2.61 0.18 7.10
C ALA A 69 3.57 -1.00 6.84
N GLY A 70 3.65 -1.42 5.58
CA GLY A 70 4.58 -2.44 5.12
C GLY A 70 5.82 -1.84 4.47
N THR A 71 6.40 -2.53 3.51
CA THR A 71 7.48 -2.00 2.64
C THR A 71 7.05 -0.68 2.00
N TRP A 72 5.78 -0.62 1.55
CA TRP A 72 5.10 0.58 1.09
C TRP A 72 4.13 1.10 2.15
N SER A 73 3.87 2.40 2.13
CA SER A 73 2.72 3.03 2.75
C SER A 73 1.52 2.81 1.84
N ILE A 74 0.47 2.19 2.33
CA ILE A 74 -0.74 1.95 1.55
C ILE A 74 -1.94 2.41 2.36
N ALA A 75 -2.76 3.27 1.76
CA ALA A 75 -4.04 3.68 2.31
C ALA A 75 -5.15 3.28 1.34
N THR A 76 -6.21 2.67 1.84
CA THR A 76 -7.36 2.23 1.05
C THR A 76 -8.65 2.63 1.74
N SER A 77 -9.50 3.34 1.03
CA SER A 77 -10.85 3.73 1.47
C SER A 77 -11.90 3.27 0.45
N VAL A 78 -13.17 3.36 0.83
CA VAL A 78 -14.33 3.02 -0.02
C VAL A 78 -15.21 4.24 -0.17
N THR A 79 -15.68 4.51 -1.39
CA THR A 79 -16.53 5.68 -1.71
C THR A 79 -17.78 5.26 -2.47
N ASP A 80 -18.80 6.10 -2.44
CA ASP A 80 -20.04 5.90 -3.20
C ASP A 80 -19.95 6.46 -4.64
N SER A 81 -18.90 7.21 -4.96
CA SER A 81 -18.67 7.79 -6.27
C SER A 81 -17.18 7.91 -6.57
N ILE A 82 -16.84 7.97 -7.85
CA ILE A 82 -15.47 8.23 -8.29
C ILE A 82 -15.13 9.70 -7.97
N ILE A 83 -14.05 9.91 -7.24
CA ILE A 83 -13.54 11.24 -6.92
C ILE A 83 -12.58 11.66 -8.02
N ALA A 84 -12.94 12.71 -8.77
CA ALA A 84 -11.99 13.35 -9.67
C ALA A 84 -10.96 14.13 -8.84
N SER A 85 -9.69 13.88 -9.06
CA SER A 85 -8.60 14.50 -8.34
C SER A 85 -7.41 14.75 -9.27
N ASP A 86 -6.67 15.82 -8.99
CA ASP A 86 -5.38 16.08 -9.64
C ASP A 86 -4.26 15.11 -9.17
N PHE A 87 -4.53 14.35 -8.12
CA PHE A 87 -3.61 13.34 -7.62
C PHE A 87 -3.87 11.99 -8.30
N PRO A 88 -2.81 11.22 -8.59
CA PRO A 88 -2.91 9.92 -9.24
C PRO A 88 -3.35 8.84 -8.26
N TYR A 89 -4.65 8.75 -7.98
CA TYR A 89 -5.21 7.62 -7.21
C TYR A 89 -5.40 6.40 -8.11
N ILE A 90 -5.24 5.22 -7.50
CA ILE A 90 -5.76 3.98 -8.05
C ILE A 90 -7.20 3.83 -7.54
N TRP A 91 -8.15 3.66 -8.44
CA TRP A 91 -9.53 3.42 -8.07
C TRP A 91 -10.17 2.36 -8.96
N GLY A 92 -11.21 1.72 -8.46
CA GLY A 92 -11.95 0.73 -9.19
C GLY A 92 -13.24 0.35 -8.47
N LYS A 93 -13.99 -0.58 -9.06
CA LYS A 93 -15.19 -1.11 -8.41
C LYS A 93 -14.81 -1.89 -7.15
N TYR A 94 -15.57 -1.64 -6.09
CA TYR A 94 -15.47 -2.43 -4.88
C TYR A 94 -16.33 -3.70 -4.98
N CYS A 95 -16.17 -4.65 -4.06
CA CYS A 95 -16.98 -5.87 -4.01
C CYS A 95 -18.45 -5.62 -3.62
N ILE A 96 -18.74 -4.51 -2.96
CA ILE A 96 -20.09 -4.08 -2.62
C ILE A 96 -20.66 -3.32 -3.82
N PRO A 97 -21.83 -3.74 -4.36
CA PRO A 97 -22.46 -3.06 -5.48
C PRO A 97 -22.67 -1.55 -5.23
N GLY A 98 -22.34 -0.74 -6.22
CA GLY A 98 -22.46 0.72 -6.16
C GLY A 98 -21.32 1.43 -5.45
N LYS A 99 -20.35 0.70 -4.86
CA LYS A 99 -19.19 1.28 -4.22
C LYS A 99 -17.91 1.16 -5.04
N TYR A 100 -16.99 2.06 -4.77
CA TYR A 100 -15.67 2.11 -5.39
C TYR A 100 -14.60 2.10 -4.30
N PHE A 101 -13.47 1.44 -4.56
CA PHE A 101 -12.29 1.64 -3.72
C PHE A 101 -11.45 2.78 -4.28
N VAL A 102 -10.82 3.49 -3.36
CA VAL A 102 -9.74 4.45 -3.63
C VAL A 102 -8.51 3.97 -2.89
N HIS A 103 -7.38 3.95 -3.59
CA HIS A 103 -6.14 3.41 -3.07
C HIS A 103 -4.99 4.34 -3.40
N GLU A 104 -4.22 4.68 -2.39
CA GLU A 104 -2.96 5.40 -2.51
C GLU A 104 -1.83 4.55 -1.94
N GLY A 105 -0.73 4.42 -2.68
CA GLY A 105 0.46 3.69 -2.24
C GLY A 105 1.73 4.46 -2.55
N SER A 106 2.66 4.48 -1.61
CA SER A 106 3.94 5.18 -1.78
C SER A 106 5.08 4.37 -1.16
N PRO A 107 6.29 4.36 -1.75
CA PRO A 107 7.46 3.67 -1.20
C PRO A 107 8.10 4.44 -0.03
N THR A 108 7.31 5.17 0.75
CA THR A 108 7.75 6.05 1.84
C THR A 108 7.64 5.43 3.23
N SER A 109 7.50 4.11 3.32
CA SER A 109 7.32 3.39 4.58
C SER A 109 8.57 2.59 4.99
N ALA A 110 8.40 1.35 5.46
CA ALA A 110 9.45 0.53 6.07
C ALA A 110 10.64 0.23 5.15
N SER A 111 10.51 0.37 3.82
CA SER A 111 11.66 0.30 2.90
C SER A 111 12.77 1.28 3.27
N ASN A 112 12.43 2.49 3.74
CA ASN A 112 13.39 3.49 4.19
C ASN A 112 14.14 3.05 5.45
N LEU A 113 13.41 2.47 6.42
CA LEU A 113 14.02 1.91 7.62
C LEU A 113 14.91 0.71 7.28
N SER A 114 14.45 -0.20 6.43
CA SER A 114 15.22 -1.37 5.99
C SER A 114 16.52 -0.96 5.29
N TRP A 115 16.48 0.08 4.47
CA TRP A 115 17.68 0.64 3.85
C TRP A 115 18.68 1.12 4.92
N PHE A 116 18.20 1.90 5.90
CA PHE A 116 19.04 2.43 6.97
C PHE A 116 19.69 1.30 7.79
N VAL A 117 18.89 0.31 8.17
CA VAL A 117 19.39 -0.86 8.92
C VAL A 117 20.49 -1.55 8.14
N LYS A 118 20.27 -1.82 6.86
CA LYS A 118 21.26 -2.50 6.00
C LYS A 118 22.56 -1.71 5.87
N GLN A 119 22.51 -0.37 5.89
CA GLN A 119 23.71 0.47 5.74
C GLN A 119 24.47 0.66 7.07
N PHE A 120 23.78 0.76 8.21
CA PHE A 120 24.36 1.20 9.48
C PHE A 120 24.41 0.11 10.56
N PHE A 121 23.74 -1.03 10.33
CA PHE A 121 23.71 -2.18 11.24
C PHE A 121 23.87 -3.52 10.49
N PRO A 122 24.84 -3.64 9.57
CA PRO A 122 24.93 -4.81 8.68
C PRO A 122 25.19 -6.13 9.44
N ASP A 123 25.79 -6.07 10.61
CA ASP A 123 26.20 -7.22 11.41
C ASP A 123 25.37 -7.40 12.69
N ASP A 124 24.26 -6.65 12.84
CA ASP A 124 23.40 -6.68 14.02
C ASP A 124 21.98 -7.16 13.66
N ASP A 125 21.81 -8.47 13.67
CA ASP A 125 20.50 -9.12 13.39
C ASP A 125 19.42 -8.77 14.43
N ARG A 126 19.83 -8.19 15.57
CA ARG A 126 18.92 -7.82 16.67
C ARG A 126 18.76 -6.31 16.83
N CYS A 127 19.17 -5.52 15.85
CA CYS A 127 19.10 -4.05 15.94
C CYS A 127 17.67 -3.52 16.19
N TYR A 128 16.65 -4.21 15.67
CA TYR A 128 15.25 -3.85 15.89
C TYR A 128 14.81 -3.96 17.36
N ASP A 129 15.39 -4.87 18.15
CA ASP A 129 15.11 -5.02 19.59
C ASP A 129 15.41 -3.74 20.38
N HIS A 130 16.32 -2.91 19.86
CA HIS A 130 16.74 -1.66 20.50
C HIS A 130 15.89 -0.46 20.05
N PHE A 131 15.31 -0.49 18.86
CA PHE A 131 14.65 0.68 18.25
C PHE A 131 13.44 1.13 19.06
N GLU A 132 12.60 0.22 19.52
CA GLU A 132 11.45 0.55 20.34
C GLU A 132 11.86 1.34 21.60
N SER A 133 12.89 0.87 22.30
CA SER A 133 13.40 1.53 23.50
C SER A 133 14.02 2.91 23.21
N TRP A 134 14.63 3.09 22.03
CA TRP A 134 15.22 4.37 21.63
C TRP A 134 14.16 5.39 21.24
N ILE A 135 13.10 4.95 20.57
CA ILE A 135 12.00 5.82 20.18
C ILE A 135 11.19 6.25 21.40
N ALA A 136 10.96 5.34 22.37
CA ALA A 136 10.22 5.61 23.59
C ALA A 136 10.93 6.62 24.53
N GLN A 137 12.24 6.83 24.37
CA GLN A 137 13.02 7.77 25.20
C GLN A 137 12.86 9.24 24.82
N ASP A 138 11.89 9.57 23.97
CA ASP A 138 11.55 10.91 23.48
C ASP A 138 12.79 11.80 23.35
N THR A 139 13.40 11.75 22.19
CA THR A 139 14.51 12.64 21.92
C THR A 139 13.95 14.00 21.56
N ASP A 140 14.28 15.03 22.29
CA ASP A 140 14.00 16.46 22.00
C ASP A 140 14.69 16.90 20.69
N SER A 141 14.88 15.95 19.79
CA SER A 141 15.61 16.13 18.55
C SER A 141 14.73 16.72 17.48
N ASN A 142 15.12 17.89 16.98
CA ASN A 142 14.51 18.57 15.83
C ASN A 142 14.94 17.95 14.47
N LEU A 143 15.57 16.77 14.47
CA LEU A 143 16.01 16.10 13.28
C LEU A 143 14.81 15.61 12.48
N ILE A 144 14.74 15.98 11.21
CA ILE A 144 13.65 15.60 10.28
C ILE A 144 14.22 14.65 9.24
N PHE A 145 13.53 13.53 9.04
CA PHE A 145 13.79 12.62 7.94
C PHE A 145 12.70 12.72 6.89
N LEU A 146 13.09 12.93 5.64
CA LEU A 146 12.21 12.88 4.48
C LEU A 146 12.30 11.48 3.86
N PRO A 147 11.24 10.65 3.92
CA PRO A 147 11.30 9.22 3.59
C PRO A 147 11.18 8.95 2.09
N TYR A 148 11.90 9.69 1.26
CA TYR A 148 11.79 9.64 -0.21
C TYR A 148 12.97 8.92 -0.88
N LEU A 149 13.66 8.01 -0.16
CA LEU A 149 14.79 7.25 -0.71
C LEU A 149 14.43 6.43 -1.96
N PHE A 150 13.17 6.00 -2.06
CA PHE A 150 12.63 5.20 -3.17
C PHE A 150 11.59 5.96 -4.00
N GLY A 151 11.57 7.28 -3.88
CA GLY A 151 10.61 8.16 -4.54
C GLY A 151 9.41 8.51 -3.66
N SER A 152 8.50 9.28 -4.22
CA SER A 152 7.29 9.77 -3.55
C SER A 152 6.19 10.04 -4.56
N ASN A 153 4.93 9.84 -4.15
CA ASN A 153 3.74 10.25 -4.90
C ASN A 153 3.39 11.75 -4.69
N LEU A 154 4.11 12.44 -3.78
CA LEU A 154 3.88 13.86 -3.51
C LEU A 154 4.39 14.76 -4.64
N ALA A 155 5.57 14.45 -5.17
CA ALA A 155 6.14 15.09 -6.34
C ALA A 155 7.19 14.18 -6.97
N MET A 156 7.43 14.36 -8.27
CA MET A 156 8.54 13.69 -8.94
C MET A 156 9.87 14.28 -8.44
N ASP A 157 10.89 13.43 -8.36
CA ASP A 157 12.27 13.81 -8.03
C ASP A 157 12.51 14.40 -6.62
N LEU A 158 11.66 14.06 -5.64
CA LEU A 158 11.96 14.37 -4.25
C LEU A 158 12.98 13.37 -3.69
N PRO A 159 14.19 13.83 -3.30
CA PRO A 159 15.17 12.95 -2.66
C PRO A 159 14.84 12.73 -1.18
N GLY A 160 15.25 11.57 -0.66
CA GLY A 160 15.33 11.38 0.79
C GLY A 160 16.36 12.32 1.42
N ALA A 161 16.08 12.83 2.62
CA ALA A 161 16.97 13.75 3.31
C ALA A 161 16.89 13.63 4.83
N LEU A 162 18.01 13.96 5.50
CA LEU A 162 18.06 14.28 6.92
C LEU A 162 18.32 15.78 7.07
N VAL A 163 17.38 16.49 7.67
CA VAL A 163 17.43 17.95 7.84
C VAL A 163 17.62 18.27 9.33
N GLY A 164 18.54 19.19 9.63
CA GLY A 164 18.84 19.60 10.98
C GLY A 164 19.90 18.74 11.68
N LEU A 165 20.65 17.91 10.96
CA LEU A 165 21.73 17.10 11.53
C LEU A 165 22.82 17.97 12.10
N ALA A 166 23.21 17.71 13.36
CA ALA A 166 24.27 18.40 14.09
C ALA A 166 25.16 17.39 14.82
N GLY A 167 26.34 17.84 15.26
CA GLY A 167 27.38 16.96 15.84
C GLY A 167 27.01 16.29 17.18
N HIS A 168 25.94 16.71 17.83
CA HIS A 168 25.42 16.09 19.05
C HIS A 168 24.41 14.96 18.79
N HIS A 169 23.88 14.84 17.57
CA HIS A 169 22.94 13.79 17.23
C HIS A 169 23.61 12.42 17.20
N THR A 170 22.91 11.44 17.70
CA THR A 170 23.30 10.03 17.78
C THR A 170 22.49 9.17 16.81
N LYS A 171 22.86 7.90 16.68
CA LYS A 171 22.08 6.93 15.90
C LYS A 171 20.63 6.76 16.42
N LYS A 172 20.39 7.00 17.72
CA LYS A 172 19.05 6.97 18.31
C LYS A 172 18.18 8.09 17.74
N ASP A 173 18.73 9.31 17.67
CA ASP A 173 18.03 10.47 17.12
C ASP A 173 17.68 10.27 15.64
N ILE A 174 18.58 9.66 14.88
CA ILE A 174 18.36 9.34 13.47
C ILE A 174 17.24 8.30 13.31
N ILE A 175 17.26 7.22 14.10
CA ILE A 175 16.19 6.22 14.08
C ILE A 175 14.85 6.83 14.45
N ALA A 176 14.80 7.65 15.50
CA ALA A 176 13.57 8.33 15.90
C ALA A 176 13.05 9.28 14.81
N ALA A 177 13.95 9.98 14.12
CA ALA A 177 13.60 10.83 12.98
C ALA A 177 13.03 10.01 11.80
N ILE A 178 13.62 8.84 11.50
CA ILE A 178 13.13 7.94 10.44
C ILE A 178 11.72 7.46 10.75
N TYR A 179 11.46 7.00 11.96
CA TYR A 179 10.12 6.57 12.37
C TYR A 179 9.10 7.71 12.28
N ARG A 180 9.45 8.90 12.80
CA ARG A 180 8.58 10.10 12.69
C ARG A 180 8.30 10.46 11.23
N GLY A 181 9.32 10.48 10.37
CA GLY A 181 9.18 10.78 8.96
C GLY A 181 8.25 9.81 8.23
N ILE A 182 8.37 8.51 8.53
CA ILE A 182 7.47 7.47 8.00
C ILE A 182 6.04 7.70 8.48
N VAL A 183 5.83 7.93 9.79
CA VAL A 183 4.49 8.17 10.34
C VAL A 183 3.85 9.41 9.73
N PHE A 184 4.56 10.53 9.63
CA PHE A 184 4.04 11.74 9.00
C PHE A 184 3.73 11.54 7.52
N SER A 185 4.53 10.77 6.80
CA SER A 185 4.22 10.40 5.42
C SER A 185 2.91 9.61 5.33
N HIS A 186 2.69 8.63 6.22
CA HIS A 186 1.43 7.91 6.29
C HIS A 186 0.23 8.83 6.54
N LEU A 187 0.34 9.78 7.46
CA LEU A 187 -0.72 10.75 7.74
C LEU A 187 -1.06 11.59 6.50
N VAL A 188 -0.03 12.09 5.79
CA VAL A 188 -0.24 12.85 4.54
C VAL A 188 -0.99 12.03 3.48
N HIS A 189 -0.69 10.73 3.37
CA HIS A 189 -1.39 9.86 2.42
C HIS A 189 -2.83 9.58 2.86
N GLN A 190 -3.09 9.43 4.16
CA GLN A 190 -4.43 9.22 4.70
C GLN A 190 -5.32 10.45 4.53
N ASP A 191 -4.78 11.64 4.73
CA ASP A 191 -5.52 12.90 4.58
C ASP A 191 -5.97 13.19 3.13
N ARG A 192 -5.46 12.43 2.16
CA ARG A 192 -5.77 12.60 0.73
C ARG A 192 -6.95 11.78 0.24
N ILE A 193 -7.31 10.71 0.93
CA ILE A 193 -8.36 9.76 0.54
C ILE A 193 -9.48 9.70 1.56
#